data_d43cc28642ff0f88ae5c87f20bb051c4
#
_entry.id   d43cc28642ff0f88ae5c87f20bb051c4
#
_cell.length_a   1.000
_cell.length_b   1.000
_cell.length_c   1.000
_cell.angle_alpha   90.00
_cell.angle_beta   90.00
_cell.angle_gamma   90.00
#
_symmetry.space_group_name_H-M   'P 1'
#
loop_
_entity.id
_entity.type
_entity.pdbx_description
1 polymer ?
#
loop_
_entity_poly.entity_id
_entity_poly.type
_entity_poly.pdbx_seq_one_letter_code
_entity_poly.pdbx_strand_id
1 'polypeptide(L)'
;RGVRLPTEAEWELAARGGLVGAEFAWGDEPYPDGRQLANTYQGSFPWRNTALDGFVATSPVGSFPPNGHGLVDMAGNVWEWTTDWWTDRHVEPDRPCCGPGADRRAGSVAPGELLPRRVIKGGSHLCSPDYCLRFRPAARSPESVDTSTCHLGFRCAAG
;
A
#
# COMPACT_ATOMS: atom_id res chain seq x y z
N ARG A 1 -0.13 -23.49 11.89
CA ARG A 1 0.35 -22.86 10.65
C ARG A 1 0.88 -21.48 11.03
N GLY A 2 2.11 -21.14 10.56
CA GLY A 2 2.69 -19.83 10.79
C GLY A 2 1.98 -18.76 9.95
N VAL A 3 2.02 -17.52 10.42
CA VAL A 3 1.63 -16.35 9.64
C VAL A 3 2.85 -15.48 9.40
N ARG A 4 2.87 -14.76 8.28
CA ARG A 4 3.93 -13.84 7.91
C ARG A 4 3.35 -12.59 7.25
N LEU A 5 4.17 -11.57 7.08
CA LEU A 5 3.80 -10.49 6.18
C LEU A 5 3.72 -11.02 4.73
N PRO A 6 2.82 -10.49 3.89
CA PRO A 6 2.83 -10.79 2.46
C PRO A 6 4.07 -10.24 1.78
N THR A 7 4.47 -10.84 0.67
CA THR A 7 5.35 -10.17 -0.29
C THR A 7 4.60 -9.02 -0.97
N GLU A 8 5.33 -8.09 -1.58
CA GLU A 8 4.73 -7.01 -2.36
C GLU A 8 3.82 -7.55 -3.47
N ALA A 9 4.27 -8.60 -4.18
CA ALA A 9 3.50 -9.22 -5.25
C ALA A 9 2.22 -9.92 -4.74
N GLU A 10 2.29 -10.62 -3.61
CA GLU A 10 1.10 -11.23 -2.98
C GLU A 10 0.11 -10.17 -2.53
N TRP A 11 0.63 -9.08 -1.92
CA TRP A 11 -0.20 -7.98 -1.49
C TRP A 11 -0.94 -7.33 -2.68
N GLU A 12 -0.23 -7.05 -3.78
CA GLU A 12 -0.82 -6.43 -4.96
C GLU A 12 -1.84 -7.35 -5.64
N LEU A 13 -1.54 -8.63 -5.78
CA LEU A 13 -2.48 -9.63 -6.30
C LEU A 13 -3.76 -9.67 -5.45
N ALA A 14 -3.62 -9.66 -4.13
CA ALA A 14 -4.74 -9.62 -3.19
C ALA A 14 -5.55 -8.33 -3.34
N ALA A 15 -4.89 -7.17 -3.46
CA ALA A 15 -5.54 -5.88 -3.61
C ALA A 15 -6.33 -5.75 -4.92
N ARG A 16 -5.85 -6.34 -6.00
CA ARG A 16 -6.55 -6.32 -7.29
C ARG A 16 -7.87 -7.10 -7.29
N GLY A 17 -8.09 -8.00 -6.36
CA GLY A 17 -9.37 -8.69 -6.22
C GLY A 17 -9.83 -9.45 -7.47
N GLY A 18 -8.91 -9.90 -8.33
CA GLY A 18 -9.19 -10.55 -9.61
C GLY A 18 -9.30 -9.60 -10.81
N LEU A 19 -9.25 -8.28 -10.61
CA LEU A 19 -9.25 -7.31 -11.70
C LEU A 19 -7.89 -7.27 -12.41
N VAL A 20 -7.91 -7.26 -13.73
CA VAL A 20 -6.71 -7.19 -14.58
C VAL A 20 -6.55 -5.77 -15.10
N GLY A 21 -5.41 -5.13 -14.77
CA GLY A 21 -5.05 -3.81 -15.28
C GLY A 21 -5.83 -2.64 -14.69
N ALA A 22 -6.79 -2.88 -13.80
CA ALA A 22 -7.59 -1.82 -13.17
C ALA A 22 -6.71 -0.85 -12.37
N GLU A 23 -7.09 0.42 -12.38
CA GLU A 23 -6.36 1.47 -11.67
C GLU A 23 -6.52 1.35 -10.14
N PHE A 24 -7.74 1.06 -9.67
CA PHE A 24 -8.06 0.91 -8.26
C PHE A 24 -8.45 -0.52 -7.90
N ALA A 25 -8.55 -0.84 -6.63
CA ALA A 25 -8.97 -2.14 -6.12
C ALA A 25 -10.44 -2.49 -6.47
N TRP A 26 -11.19 -1.54 -7.01
CA TRP A 26 -12.62 -1.67 -7.39
C TRP A 26 -12.90 -1.36 -8.86
N GLY A 27 -11.92 -0.99 -9.67
CA GLY A 27 -12.07 -0.66 -11.10
C GLY A 27 -11.27 0.57 -11.51
N ASP A 28 -11.70 1.25 -12.56
CA ASP A 28 -10.94 2.38 -13.15
C ASP A 28 -11.48 3.76 -12.70
N GLU A 29 -12.69 3.82 -12.15
CA GLU A 29 -13.26 5.07 -11.67
C GLU A 29 -12.90 5.30 -10.20
N PRO A 30 -12.32 6.47 -9.84
CA PRO A 30 -11.94 6.75 -8.46
C PRO A 30 -13.17 6.80 -7.52
N TYR A 31 -14.31 7.27 -8.01
CA TYR A 31 -15.56 7.45 -7.23
C TYR A 31 -16.78 6.97 -8.03
N PRO A 32 -16.97 5.65 -8.22
CA PRO A 32 -18.09 5.13 -8.99
C PRO A 32 -19.40 5.57 -8.35
N ASP A 33 -20.29 6.17 -9.15
CA ASP A 33 -21.56 6.76 -8.69
C ASP A 33 -21.39 7.78 -7.54
N GLY A 34 -20.23 8.45 -7.48
CA GLY A 34 -19.91 9.43 -6.42
C GLY A 34 -19.60 8.81 -5.05
N ARG A 35 -19.48 7.47 -4.96
CA ARG A 35 -19.24 6.77 -3.69
C ARG A 35 -17.78 6.74 -3.32
N GLN A 36 -17.49 6.92 -2.04
CA GLN A 36 -16.18 6.65 -1.45
C GLN A 36 -16.05 5.14 -1.19
N LEU A 37 -15.04 4.49 -1.75
CA LEU A 37 -14.82 3.04 -1.62
C LEU A 37 -13.58 2.69 -0.77
N ALA A 38 -12.94 3.72 -0.22
CA ALA A 38 -11.79 3.58 0.68
C ALA A 38 -11.70 4.82 1.59
N ASN A 39 -11.09 4.65 2.75
CA ASN A 39 -10.75 5.77 3.62
C ASN A 39 -9.50 6.48 3.07
N THR A 40 -9.73 7.63 2.44
CA THR A 40 -8.68 8.48 1.85
C THR A 40 -8.95 9.94 2.21
N TYR A 41 -8.00 10.83 1.93
CA TYR A 41 -8.19 12.24 2.19
C TYR A 41 -9.09 12.88 1.10
N GLN A 42 -10.20 13.49 1.49
CA GLN A 42 -11.10 14.19 0.58
C GLN A 42 -11.04 15.70 0.79
N GLY A 43 -10.78 16.41 -0.29
CA GLY A 43 -10.67 17.87 -0.29
C GLY A 43 -9.24 18.35 -0.48
N SER A 44 -8.93 19.57 -0.06
CA SER A 44 -7.65 20.22 -0.35
C SER A 44 -6.57 19.81 0.67
N PHE A 45 -5.73 18.85 0.32
CA PHE A 45 -4.64 18.42 1.18
C PHE A 45 -3.56 19.50 1.35
N PRO A 46 -3.02 19.76 2.55
CA PRO A 46 -3.39 19.20 3.87
C PRO A 46 -4.40 20.08 4.65
N TRP A 47 -5.00 21.07 4.00
CA TRP A 47 -5.69 22.18 4.66
C TRP A 47 -7.11 21.85 5.09
N ARG A 48 -7.82 21.06 4.33
CA ARG A 48 -9.23 20.78 4.60
C ARG A 48 -9.60 19.37 4.14
N ASN A 49 -9.81 18.48 5.12
CA ASN A 49 -10.49 17.20 4.88
C ASN A 49 -12.00 17.42 5.01
N THR A 50 -12.76 17.07 3.97
CA THR A 50 -14.23 17.16 3.98
C THR A 50 -14.90 15.92 4.55
N ALA A 51 -14.13 14.85 4.80
CA ALA A 51 -14.58 13.58 5.37
C ALA A 51 -15.85 13.02 4.69
N LEU A 52 -15.92 13.07 3.36
CA LEU A 52 -17.05 12.53 2.59
C LEU A 52 -17.20 11.01 2.75
N ASP A 53 -16.12 10.33 3.15
CA ASP A 53 -16.11 8.92 3.50
C ASP A 53 -16.60 8.62 4.94
N GLY A 54 -16.84 9.68 5.73
CA GLY A 54 -17.29 9.61 7.12
C GLY A 54 -16.17 9.64 8.15
N PHE A 55 -14.87 9.70 7.75
CA PHE A 55 -13.74 9.61 8.65
C PHE A 55 -12.73 10.75 8.43
N VAL A 56 -12.24 11.34 9.51
CA VAL A 56 -11.16 12.34 9.47
C VAL A 56 -9.77 11.73 9.75
N ALA A 57 -9.75 10.51 10.26
CA ALA A 57 -8.56 9.72 10.58
C ALA A 57 -8.81 8.27 10.14
N THR A 58 -8.17 7.29 10.78
CA THR A 58 -8.41 5.87 10.49
C THR A 58 -9.86 5.46 10.74
N SER A 59 -10.37 4.57 9.91
CA SER A 59 -11.69 3.96 10.05
C SER A 59 -11.60 2.58 10.72
N PRO A 60 -12.67 2.09 11.35
CA PRO A 60 -12.76 0.69 11.75
C PRO A 60 -12.58 -0.24 10.55
N VAL A 61 -11.90 -1.37 10.76
CA VAL A 61 -11.70 -2.38 9.71
C VAL A 61 -13.05 -2.84 9.14
N GLY A 62 -13.14 -2.91 7.82
CA GLY A 62 -14.35 -3.33 7.12
C GLY A 62 -15.42 -2.25 6.99
N SER A 63 -15.08 -0.97 7.20
CA SER A 63 -16.01 0.14 6.95
C SER A 63 -16.36 0.31 5.47
N PHE A 64 -15.54 -0.24 4.58
CA PHE A 64 -15.72 -0.16 3.13
C PHE A 64 -15.95 -1.55 2.51
N PRO A 65 -16.58 -1.60 1.31
CA PRO A 65 -16.88 -2.88 0.66
C PRO A 65 -15.63 -3.71 0.40
N PRO A 66 -15.71 -5.05 0.51
CA PRO A 66 -14.62 -5.94 0.14
C PRO A 66 -14.37 -5.91 -1.37
N ASN A 67 -13.14 -6.22 -1.78
CA ASN A 67 -12.80 -6.43 -3.18
C ASN A 67 -13.31 -7.82 -3.68
N GLY A 68 -13.02 -8.16 -4.94
CA GLY A 68 -13.47 -9.41 -5.55
C GLY A 68 -12.92 -10.71 -4.91
N HIS A 69 -11.88 -10.60 -4.07
CA HIS A 69 -11.37 -11.70 -3.26
C HIS A 69 -11.94 -11.71 -1.82
N GLY A 70 -12.90 -10.84 -1.51
CA GLY A 70 -13.50 -10.71 -0.17
C GLY A 70 -12.60 -10.01 0.85
N LEU A 71 -11.55 -9.32 0.41
CA LEU A 71 -10.62 -8.62 1.29
C LEU A 71 -11.04 -7.16 1.46
N VAL A 72 -11.05 -6.70 2.72
CA VAL A 72 -11.40 -5.33 3.08
C VAL A 72 -10.14 -4.47 3.25
N ASP A 73 -10.31 -3.15 3.11
CA ASP A 73 -9.28 -2.12 3.38
C ASP A 73 -7.97 -2.33 2.61
N MET A 74 -8.06 -2.83 1.36
CA MET A 74 -6.91 -2.97 0.48
C MET A 74 -6.47 -1.63 -0.17
N ALA A 75 -7.14 -0.54 0.17
CA ALA A 75 -6.82 0.80 -0.27
C ALA A 75 -7.17 1.80 0.82
N GLY A 76 -6.30 2.79 1.05
CA GLY A 76 -6.49 3.80 2.09
C GLY A 76 -6.35 3.27 3.52
N ASN A 77 -6.97 3.93 4.45
CA ASN A 77 -6.93 3.69 5.90
C ASN A 77 -5.51 3.79 6.47
N VAL A 78 -4.72 2.71 6.39
CA VAL A 78 -3.31 2.69 6.81
C VAL A 78 -2.44 2.04 5.75
N TRP A 79 -1.20 2.50 5.61
CA TRP A 79 -0.16 1.80 4.88
C TRP A 79 0.09 0.43 5.49
N GLU A 80 0.47 -0.53 4.66
CA GLU A 80 0.72 -1.90 5.11
C GLU A 80 2.11 -2.39 4.73
N TRP A 81 2.81 -2.95 5.73
CA TRP A 81 4.11 -3.54 5.56
C TRP A 81 4.08 -4.78 4.65
N THR A 82 5.11 -4.91 3.81
CA THR A 82 5.43 -6.14 3.09
C THR A 82 6.79 -6.70 3.50
N THR A 83 7.13 -7.93 3.06
CA THR A 83 8.43 -8.54 3.34
C THR A 83 9.54 -8.01 2.43
N ASP A 84 9.20 -7.29 1.36
CA ASP A 84 10.18 -6.91 0.34
C ASP A 84 11.02 -5.73 0.77
N TRP A 85 12.32 -5.81 0.49
CA TRP A 85 13.22 -4.69 0.61
C TRP A 85 13.00 -3.70 -0.53
N TRP A 86 13.04 -2.42 -0.22
CA TRP A 86 12.85 -1.38 -1.21
C TRP A 86 13.95 -1.41 -2.29
N THR A 87 13.51 -1.25 -3.53
CA THR A 87 14.36 -0.98 -4.70
C THR A 87 13.65 0.04 -5.57
N ASP A 88 14.39 0.95 -6.19
CA ASP A 88 13.80 2.02 -7.04
C ASP A 88 13.11 1.46 -8.28
N ARG A 89 13.43 0.23 -8.68
CA ARG A 89 12.80 -0.50 -9.79
C ARG A 89 12.48 -1.91 -9.35
N HIS A 90 11.42 -2.49 -9.91
CA HIS A 90 11.18 -3.91 -9.76
C HIS A 90 12.36 -4.68 -10.39
N VAL A 91 12.97 -5.56 -9.61
CA VAL A 91 14.02 -6.44 -10.10
C VAL A 91 13.34 -7.69 -10.64
N GLU A 92 13.46 -7.93 -11.96
CA GLU A 92 13.01 -9.18 -12.56
C GLU A 92 13.77 -10.36 -11.93
N PRO A 93 13.07 -11.46 -11.56
CA PRO A 93 13.69 -12.60 -10.87
C PRO A 93 14.83 -13.24 -11.65
N ASP A 94 14.80 -13.17 -12.98
CA ASP A 94 15.72 -13.87 -13.88
C ASP A 94 16.87 -13.00 -14.42
N ARG A 95 16.99 -11.76 -13.98
CA ARG A 95 18.19 -10.97 -14.31
C ARG A 95 19.18 -11.00 -13.14
N PRO A 96 20.30 -11.73 -13.29
CA PRO A 96 21.41 -11.64 -12.35
C PRO A 96 22.23 -10.36 -12.61
N CYS A 97 21.57 -9.20 -12.60
CA CYS A 97 22.31 -7.94 -12.65
C CYS A 97 23.01 -7.59 -11.34
N CYS A 98 22.72 -8.36 -10.28
CA CYS A 98 23.50 -8.41 -9.04
C CYS A 98 23.83 -9.88 -8.85
N GLY A 99 25.10 -10.25 -8.92
CA GLY A 99 25.55 -11.64 -8.77
C GLY A 99 24.97 -12.33 -7.52
N PRO A 100 25.09 -13.65 -7.40
CA PRO A 100 24.58 -14.38 -6.26
C PRO A 100 25.19 -13.80 -4.99
N GLY A 101 24.35 -13.10 -4.17
CA GLY A 101 24.78 -12.50 -2.91
C GLY A 101 24.57 -10.99 -2.76
N ALA A 102 23.95 -10.29 -3.71
CA ALA A 102 23.61 -8.89 -3.46
C ALA A 102 22.65 -8.80 -2.24
N ASP A 103 23.14 -8.22 -1.16
CA ASP A 103 22.33 -7.98 0.04
C ASP A 103 21.26 -6.92 -0.26
N ARG A 104 20.05 -7.39 -0.59
CA ARG A 104 18.90 -6.52 -0.88
C ARG A 104 18.57 -5.59 0.28
N ARG A 105 18.86 -6.02 1.50
CA ARG A 105 18.67 -5.20 2.70
C ARG A 105 19.61 -4.01 2.66
N ALA A 106 20.90 -4.22 2.44
CA ALA A 106 21.87 -3.13 2.33
C ALA A 106 21.55 -2.20 1.14
N GLY A 107 21.11 -2.77 0.00
CA GLY A 107 20.71 -2.01 -1.17
C GLY A 107 19.44 -1.17 -0.99
N SER A 108 18.66 -1.39 0.07
CA SER A 108 17.44 -0.63 0.37
C SER A 108 17.69 0.62 1.23
N VAL A 109 18.91 0.80 1.74
CA VAL A 109 19.29 1.99 2.53
C VAL A 109 19.36 3.21 1.60
N ALA A 110 18.71 4.31 1.97
CA ALA A 110 18.79 5.54 1.19
C ALA A 110 20.18 6.19 1.34
N PRO A 111 20.63 6.94 0.32
CA PRO A 111 21.88 7.71 0.44
C PRO A 111 21.84 8.63 1.67
N GLY A 112 22.84 8.50 2.54
CA GLY A 112 22.96 9.28 3.78
C GLY A 112 22.17 8.75 4.99
N GLU A 113 21.39 7.69 4.80
CA GLU A 113 20.64 7.01 5.88
C GLU A 113 21.41 5.81 6.41
N LEU A 114 20.99 5.29 7.56
CA LEU A 114 21.60 4.11 8.20
C LEU A 114 20.70 2.90 8.20
N LEU A 115 19.40 3.11 8.05
CA LEU A 115 18.40 2.06 8.19
C LEU A 115 17.87 1.58 6.86
N PRO A 116 17.69 0.26 6.70
CA PRO A 116 17.10 -0.30 5.49
C PRO A 116 15.61 0.01 5.43
N ARG A 117 15.08 0.03 4.20
CA ARG A 117 13.66 0.31 3.93
C ARG A 117 12.96 -0.91 3.37
N ARG A 118 11.74 -1.11 3.80
CA ARG A 118 10.81 -2.07 3.19
C ARG A 118 9.79 -1.38 2.31
N VAL A 119 9.16 -2.15 1.45
CA VAL A 119 8.01 -1.71 0.68
C VAL A 119 6.79 -1.67 1.58
N ILE A 120 6.07 -0.56 1.53
CA ILE A 120 4.71 -0.43 2.07
C ILE A 120 3.72 -0.18 0.94
N LYS A 121 2.50 -0.66 1.11
CA LYS A 121 1.44 -0.68 0.09
C LYS A 121 0.13 -0.10 0.62
N GLY A 122 -0.81 0.20 -0.28
CA GLY A 122 -2.20 0.52 0.01
C GLY A 122 -2.50 2.00 0.24
N GLY A 123 -1.52 2.83 0.51
CA GLY A 123 -1.78 4.21 0.92
C GLY A 123 -2.42 4.30 2.30
N SER A 124 -2.89 5.48 2.67
CA SER A 124 -3.54 5.72 3.96
C SER A 124 -4.65 6.76 3.84
N HIS A 125 -5.36 7.02 4.94
CA HIS A 125 -6.35 8.11 5.05
C HIS A 125 -5.77 9.51 4.77
N LEU A 126 -4.44 9.64 4.69
CA LEU A 126 -3.75 10.90 4.32
C LEU A 126 -3.46 11.00 2.82
N CYS A 127 -3.74 9.97 2.02
CA CYS A 127 -3.55 10.01 0.59
C CYS A 127 -4.74 10.69 -0.09
N SER A 128 -4.46 11.79 -0.80
CA SER A 128 -5.44 12.53 -1.59
C SER A 128 -5.19 12.32 -3.07
N PRO A 129 -6.23 12.18 -3.91
CA PRO A 129 -6.09 12.16 -5.37
C PRO A 129 -5.33 13.37 -5.93
N ASP A 130 -5.52 14.54 -5.32
CA ASP A 130 -4.87 15.79 -5.74
C ASP A 130 -3.38 15.85 -5.37
N TYR A 131 -2.93 15.01 -4.44
CA TYR A 131 -1.56 15.01 -3.93
C TYR A 131 -0.80 13.72 -4.21
N CYS A 132 -1.41 12.57 -3.94
CA CYS A 132 -0.80 11.27 -4.21
C CYS A 132 -1.85 10.18 -4.44
N LEU A 133 -1.76 9.46 -5.55
CA LEU A 133 -2.59 8.29 -5.85
C LEU A 133 -1.97 6.99 -5.31
N ARG A 134 -1.38 7.03 -4.10
CA ARG A 134 -0.65 5.87 -3.56
C ARG A 134 -1.54 4.76 -3.00
N PHE A 135 -2.85 4.98 -2.96
CA PHE A 135 -3.84 3.95 -2.60
C PHE A 135 -4.22 3.03 -3.78
N ARG A 136 -3.58 3.17 -4.93
CA ARG A 136 -3.72 2.22 -6.06
C ARG A 136 -2.96 0.93 -5.77
N PRO A 137 -3.45 -0.25 -6.20
CA PRO A 137 -2.76 -1.53 -6.00
C PRO A 137 -1.31 -1.54 -6.49
N ALA A 138 -1.03 -0.92 -7.65
CA ALA A 138 0.31 -0.85 -8.22
C ALA A 138 1.25 0.13 -7.48
N ALA A 139 0.71 1.05 -6.68
CA ALA A 139 1.54 2.02 -5.98
C ALA A 139 2.35 1.36 -4.86
N ARG A 140 3.56 1.86 -4.66
CA ARG A 140 4.50 1.41 -3.63
C ARG A 140 5.23 2.60 -3.02
N SER A 141 5.64 2.48 -1.77
CA SER A 141 6.45 3.50 -1.11
C SER A 141 7.54 2.84 -0.25
N PRO A 142 8.72 3.47 -0.12
CA PRO A 142 9.71 3.03 0.84
C PRO A 142 9.34 3.50 2.25
N GLU A 143 9.60 2.65 3.24
CA GLU A 143 9.50 3.06 4.63
C GLU A 143 10.61 2.43 5.46
N SER A 144 11.23 3.21 6.36
CA SER A 144 12.30 2.75 7.24
C SER A 144 11.78 1.70 8.21
N VAL A 145 12.57 0.63 8.45
CA VAL A 145 12.11 -0.53 9.23
C VAL A 145 11.81 -0.22 10.70
N ASP A 146 12.25 0.90 11.22
CA ASP A 146 12.01 1.36 12.58
C ASP A 146 10.86 2.37 12.69
N THR A 147 10.17 2.68 11.56
CA THR A 147 9.09 3.65 11.54
C THR A 147 7.84 3.09 12.21
N SER A 148 7.25 3.94 13.08
CA SER A 148 5.95 3.71 13.69
C SER A 148 5.14 5.00 13.62
N THR A 149 4.01 4.97 12.91
CA THR A 149 3.10 6.11 12.74
C THR A 149 1.66 5.68 12.89
N CYS A 150 0.75 6.65 13.13
CA CYS A 150 -0.68 6.39 13.30
C CYS A 150 -1.39 5.88 12.02
N HIS A 151 -0.72 5.92 10.87
CA HIS A 151 -1.27 5.49 9.57
C HIS A 151 -0.45 4.37 8.92
N LEU A 152 0.25 3.58 9.74
CA LEU A 152 1.05 2.44 9.30
C LEU A 152 0.66 1.19 10.09
N GLY A 153 0.35 0.12 9.38
CA GLY A 153 -0.11 -1.16 9.93
C GLY A 153 0.39 -2.33 9.11
N PHE A 154 -0.29 -3.46 9.21
CA PHE A 154 0.05 -4.68 8.46
C PHE A 154 -1.15 -5.62 8.35
N ARG A 155 -1.07 -6.53 7.39
CA ARG A 155 -1.90 -7.74 7.33
C ARG A 155 -1.02 -8.97 7.26
N CYS A 156 -1.59 -10.14 7.60
CA CYS A 156 -0.87 -11.40 7.55
C CYS A 156 -1.32 -12.25 6.36
N ALA A 157 -0.37 -12.96 5.77
CA ALA A 157 -0.60 -14.05 4.84
C ALA A 157 -0.34 -15.40 5.55
N ALA A 158 -1.05 -16.45 5.15
CA ALA A 158 -0.75 -17.80 5.60
C ALA A 158 0.62 -18.23 5.05
N GLY A 159 1.41 -18.90 5.89
CA GLY A 159 2.69 -19.49 5.51
C GLY A 159 2.52 -20.89 4.91
#